data_6c43dee0968cf83223dfd3115b517499
#
_entry.id   6c43dee0968cf83223dfd3115b517499
#
_cell.length_a   1.000
_cell.length_b   1.000
_cell.length_c   1.000
_cell.angle_alpha   90.00
_cell.angle_beta   90.00
_cell.angle_gamma   90.00
#
_symmetry.space_group_name_H-M   'P 1'
#
loop_
_entity.id
_entity.type
_entity.pdbx_description
1 polymer ?
#
loop_
_entity_poly.entity_id
_entity_poly.type
_entity_poly.pdbx_seq_one_letter_code
_entity_poly.pdbx_strand_id
1 'polypeptide(L)'
;GVAKQANADALGIAWKITQMGVGDANGTEPIPSATQTALINERRRAPLNQLKVDPANSAIIIAEQVIPEDVGGWWIREIGLYDADGDLVAIANCAPSFKPLLTQGSGRTQVVRMNMIVSNSSNVELKIDPSVVLATRAYVDGKVLEELNKLDSKQSVLVATTANIALAGLQTIDGVAVPAGA
;
A
#
# COMPACT_ATOMS: atom_id res chain seq x y z
N GLY A 1 -1.22 -16.47 17.16
CA GLY A 1 -1.69 -16.22 15.79
C GLY A 1 -2.97 -17.00 15.51
N VAL A 2 -2.84 -18.30 15.21
CA VAL A 2 -3.98 -19.15 14.78
C VAL A 2 -5.15 -19.15 15.77
N ALA A 3 -4.89 -19.25 17.07
CA ALA A 3 -5.94 -19.21 18.09
C ALA A 3 -6.67 -17.85 18.15
N LYS A 4 -5.95 -16.74 18.01
CA LYS A 4 -6.55 -15.39 17.95
C LYS A 4 -7.37 -15.19 16.67
N GLN A 5 -6.89 -15.68 15.54
CA GLN A 5 -7.64 -15.64 14.27
C GLN A 5 -8.94 -16.46 14.40
N ALA A 6 -8.86 -17.71 14.89
CA ALA A 6 -10.03 -18.56 15.07
C ALA A 6 -11.06 -17.93 16.03
N ASN A 7 -10.60 -17.26 17.08
CA ASN A 7 -11.47 -16.57 18.02
C ASN A 7 -12.13 -15.33 17.38
N ALA A 8 -11.39 -14.55 16.61
CA ALA A 8 -11.91 -13.40 15.85
C ALA A 8 -12.98 -13.86 14.83
N ASP A 9 -12.70 -14.94 14.10
CA ASP A 9 -13.63 -15.55 13.14
C ASP A 9 -14.91 -16.04 13.82
N ALA A 10 -14.80 -16.71 14.98
CA ALA A 10 -15.95 -17.22 15.74
C ALA A 10 -16.82 -16.11 16.33
N LEU A 11 -16.22 -14.99 16.73
CA LEU A 11 -16.93 -13.85 17.32
C LEU A 11 -17.38 -12.80 16.31
N GLY A 12 -16.96 -12.93 15.03
CA GLY A 12 -17.21 -11.90 13.99
C GLY A 12 -16.53 -10.56 14.28
N ILE A 13 -15.42 -10.58 15.03
CA ILE A 13 -14.66 -9.38 15.40
C ILE A 13 -13.50 -9.21 14.43
N ALA A 14 -13.25 -7.96 13.99
CA ALA A 14 -12.13 -7.67 13.12
C ALA A 14 -10.78 -7.95 13.82
N TRP A 15 -9.94 -8.77 13.20
CA TRP A 15 -8.59 -9.02 13.67
C TRP A 15 -7.65 -7.92 13.19
N LYS A 16 -7.10 -7.17 14.15
CA LYS A 16 -6.30 -5.97 13.88
C LYS A 16 -4.82 -6.29 13.95
N ILE A 17 -4.19 -6.48 12.79
CA ILE A 17 -2.74 -6.54 12.65
C ILE A 17 -2.24 -5.11 12.43
N THR A 18 -1.42 -4.59 13.35
CA THR A 18 -1.09 -3.17 13.39
C THR A 18 0.36 -2.86 13.14
N GLN A 19 1.28 -3.78 13.49
CA GLN A 19 2.72 -3.53 13.43
C GLN A 19 3.46 -4.69 12.79
N MET A 20 4.62 -4.37 12.21
CA MET A 20 5.60 -5.34 11.76
C MET A 20 6.91 -5.10 12.51
N GLY A 21 7.48 -6.19 13.04
CA GLY A 21 8.83 -6.23 13.56
C GLY A 21 9.78 -6.86 12.57
N VAL A 22 11.00 -6.39 12.51
CA VAL A 22 12.10 -6.99 11.74
C VAL A 22 13.30 -7.17 12.65
N GLY A 23 14.01 -8.28 12.49
CA GLY A 23 15.13 -8.64 13.32
C GLY A 23 16.26 -9.30 12.54
N ASP A 24 17.42 -9.40 13.18
CA ASP A 24 18.62 -10.02 12.60
C ASP A 24 18.92 -11.42 13.15
N ALA A 25 18.05 -11.93 14.03
CA ALA A 25 18.18 -13.24 14.65
C ALA A 25 19.58 -13.49 15.26
N ASN A 26 20.24 -12.45 15.80
CA ASN A 26 21.62 -12.50 16.29
C ASN A 26 22.61 -13.09 15.28
N GLY A 27 22.38 -12.86 13.97
CA GLY A 27 23.23 -13.37 12.91
C GLY A 27 23.03 -14.84 12.57
N THR A 28 22.06 -15.52 13.18
CA THR A 28 21.71 -16.92 12.88
C THR A 28 20.67 -17.00 11.77
N GLU A 29 20.40 -18.22 11.31
CA GLU A 29 19.27 -18.51 10.43
C GLU A 29 18.09 -18.99 11.28
N PRO A 30 17.07 -18.14 11.52
CA PRO A 30 15.97 -18.48 12.40
C PRO A 30 15.05 -19.53 11.76
N ILE A 31 14.59 -20.47 12.59
CA ILE A 31 13.53 -21.40 12.23
C ILE A 31 12.26 -20.94 12.96
N PRO A 32 11.25 -20.41 12.26
CA PRO A 32 10.01 -19.97 12.87
C PRO A 32 9.30 -21.09 13.63
N SER A 33 8.80 -20.80 14.83
CA SER A 33 8.04 -21.75 15.65
C SER A 33 6.65 -21.18 15.98
N ALA A 34 5.63 -22.04 15.95
CA ALA A 34 4.25 -21.68 16.32
C ALA A 34 4.10 -21.25 17.79
N THR A 35 5.03 -21.62 18.64
CA THR A 35 5.05 -21.26 20.08
C THR A 35 5.83 -20.00 20.37
N GLN A 36 6.46 -19.42 19.37
CA GLN A 36 7.26 -18.21 19.51
C GLN A 36 6.38 -16.99 19.76
N THR A 37 6.72 -16.18 20.75
CA THR A 37 5.98 -14.99 21.18
C THR A 37 6.70 -13.68 20.88
N ALA A 38 7.95 -13.75 20.43
CA ALA A 38 8.77 -12.59 20.05
C ALA A 38 9.78 -12.99 18.99
N LEU A 39 10.34 -12.02 18.28
CA LEU A 39 11.52 -12.23 17.42
C LEU A 39 12.74 -12.59 18.29
N ILE A 40 13.71 -13.28 17.71
CA ILE A 40 14.95 -13.67 18.41
C ILE A 40 15.76 -12.42 18.77
N ASN A 41 15.88 -11.48 17.84
CA ASN A 41 16.54 -10.20 18.08
C ASN A 41 15.90 -9.11 17.22
N GLU A 42 14.86 -8.49 17.77
CA GLU A 42 14.13 -7.42 17.10
C GLU A 42 14.99 -6.16 17.00
N ARG A 43 15.19 -5.65 15.80
CA ARG A 43 15.93 -4.41 15.50
C ARG A 43 15.01 -3.21 15.32
N ARG A 44 13.82 -3.45 14.83
CA ARG A 44 12.82 -2.42 14.60
C ARG A 44 11.42 -3.01 14.69
N ARG A 45 10.53 -2.26 15.33
CA ARG A 45 9.08 -2.47 15.26
C ARG A 45 8.43 -1.15 14.89
N ALA A 46 7.55 -1.17 13.90
CA ALA A 46 6.82 0.02 13.46
C ALA A 46 5.44 -0.35 12.90
N PRO A 47 4.52 0.61 12.85
CA PRO A 47 3.23 0.41 12.21
C PRO A 47 3.37 -0.08 10.78
N LEU A 48 2.39 -0.89 10.33
CA LEU A 48 2.27 -1.27 8.93
C LEU A 48 1.92 -0.06 8.08
N ASN A 49 2.55 0.06 6.92
CA ASN A 49 2.19 1.03 5.90
C ASN A 49 1.03 0.53 5.04
N GLN A 50 0.98 -0.79 4.82
CA GLN A 50 -0.12 -1.40 4.10
C GLN A 50 -0.44 -2.79 4.64
N LEU A 51 -1.73 -3.10 4.73
CA LEU A 51 -2.28 -4.43 4.94
C LEU A 51 -3.43 -4.61 3.96
N LYS A 52 -3.27 -5.51 3.01
CA LYS A 52 -4.28 -5.74 1.96
C LYS A 52 -4.42 -7.22 1.64
N VAL A 53 -5.56 -7.59 1.08
CA VAL A 53 -5.75 -8.92 0.46
C VAL A 53 -5.02 -8.95 -0.88
N ASP A 54 -4.40 -10.08 -1.20
CA ASP A 54 -3.79 -10.29 -2.52
C ASP A 54 -4.90 -10.33 -3.60
N PRO A 55 -4.82 -9.47 -4.63
CA PRO A 55 -5.80 -9.46 -5.71
C PRO A 55 -5.92 -10.80 -6.47
N ALA A 56 -4.84 -11.58 -6.47
CA ALA A 56 -4.78 -12.88 -7.16
C ALA A 56 -5.30 -14.03 -6.30
N ASN A 57 -5.26 -13.90 -4.96
CA ASN A 57 -5.67 -14.95 -4.03
C ASN A 57 -6.22 -14.38 -2.72
N SER A 58 -7.53 -14.45 -2.53
CA SER A 58 -8.21 -13.91 -1.36
C SER A 58 -7.84 -14.60 -0.02
N ALA A 59 -7.17 -15.75 -0.05
CA ALA A 59 -6.64 -16.40 1.14
C ALA A 59 -5.27 -15.87 1.58
N ILE A 60 -4.70 -14.91 0.84
CA ILE A 60 -3.40 -14.31 1.16
C ILE A 60 -3.59 -12.86 1.57
N ILE A 61 -3.01 -12.50 2.70
CA ILE A 61 -2.89 -11.11 3.15
C ILE A 61 -1.44 -10.67 2.98
N ILE A 62 -1.26 -9.51 2.39
CA ILE A 62 0.03 -8.87 2.16
C ILE A 62 0.20 -7.77 3.19
N ALA A 63 1.18 -7.90 4.07
CA ALA A 63 1.60 -6.89 5.03
C ALA A 63 2.89 -6.23 4.55
N GLU A 64 2.93 -4.90 4.57
CA GLU A 64 4.09 -4.14 4.12
C GLU A 64 4.50 -3.11 5.17
N GLN A 65 5.82 -2.99 5.36
CA GLN A 65 6.44 -1.92 6.13
C GLN A 65 7.55 -1.27 5.30
N VAL A 66 7.58 0.05 5.32
CA VAL A 66 8.64 0.85 4.72
C VAL A 66 9.66 1.21 5.79
N ILE A 67 10.91 0.86 5.55
CA ILE A 67 12.04 1.23 6.41
C ILE A 67 12.77 2.40 5.72
N PRO A 68 12.75 3.60 6.30
CA PRO A 68 13.36 4.79 5.70
C PRO A 68 14.89 4.70 5.68
N GLU A 69 15.52 5.62 4.97
CA GLU A 69 16.96 5.60 4.72
C GLU A 69 17.82 5.92 5.94
N ASP A 70 17.26 6.65 6.91
CA ASP A 70 17.88 7.00 8.17
C ASP A 70 17.86 5.90 9.25
N VAL A 71 17.19 4.77 8.93
CA VAL A 71 17.11 3.58 9.81
C VAL A 71 17.79 2.40 9.14
N GLY A 72 18.73 1.76 9.84
CA GLY A 72 19.48 0.63 9.27
C GLY A 72 20.77 0.32 10.00
N GLY A 73 21.75 -0.21 9.27
CA GLY A 73 23.03 -0.65 9.82
C GLY A 73 23.02 -2.10 10.31
N TRP A 74 22.00 -2.89 9.91
CA TRP A 74 21.81 -4.27 10.36
C TRP A 74 21.20 -5.16 9.27
N TRP A 75 21.29 -6.48 9.49
CA TRP A 75 20.69 -7.46 8.61
C TRP A 75 19.24 -7.75 8.98
N ILE A 76 18.41 -8.02 8.00
CA ILE A 76 17.05 -8.55 8.17
C ILE A 76 17.12 -10.04 7.90
N ARG A 77 16.69 -10.86 8.88
CA ARG A 77 16.66 -12.33 8.81
C ARG A 77 15.33 -12.91 9.29
N GLU A 78 14.59 -12.13 10.09
CA GLU A 78 13.29 -12.52 10.63
C GLU A 78 12.30 -11.36 10.56
N ILE A 79 11.04 -11.71 10.38
CA ILE A 79 9.92 -10.77 10.25
C ILE A 79 8.80 -11.28 11.14
N GLY A 80 8.19 -10.40 11.93
CA GLY A 80 7.03 -10.71 12.76
C GLY A 80 5.89 -9.73 12.54
N LEU A 81 4.65 -10.19 12.59
CA LEU A 81 3.47 -9.35 12.63
C LEU A 81 2.88 -9.35 14.04
N TYR A 82 2.45 -8.19 14.47
CA TYR A 82 1.89 -7.97 15.79
C TYR A 82 0.49 -7.37 15.69
N ASP A 83 -0.38 -7.81 16.57
CA ASP A 83 -1.74 -7.28 16.64
C ASP A 83 -1.82 -5.99 17.48
N ALA A 84 -3.05 -5.50 17.69
CA ALA A 84 -3.31 -4.29 18.47
C ALA A 84 -2.97 -4.45 19.96
N ASP A 85 -2.94 -5.68 20.47
CA ASP A 85 -2.56 -6.00 21.86
C ASP A 85 -1.04 -6.09 22.04
N GLY A 86 -0.29 -6.10 20.92
CA GLY A 86 1.16 -6.23 20.89
C GLY A 86 1.65 -7.68 20.88
N ASP A 87 0.76 -8.63 20.66
CA ASP A 87 1.11 -10.06 20.59
C ASP A 87 1.63 -10.42 19.19
N LEU A 88 2.66 -11.28 19.14
CA LEU A 88 3.18 -11.84 17.90
C LEU A 88 2.14 -12.83 17.32
N VAL A 89 1.61 -12.50 16.15
CA VAL A 89 0.55 -13.29 15.50
C VAL A 89 1.01 -14.08 14.30
N ALA A 90 2.08 -13.62 13.64
CA ALA A 90 2.73 -14.36 12.57
C ALA A 90 4.23 -14.08 12.58
N ILE A 91 5.01 -15.08 12.17
CA ILE A 91 6.46 -14.98 12.06
C ILE A 91 6.94 -15.69 10.79
N ALA A 92 7.97 -15.13 10.17
CA ALA A 92 8.66 -15.73 9.04
C ALA A 92 10.16 -15.46 9.13
N ASN A 93 10.95 -16.37 8.56
CA ASN A 93 12.32 -16.07 8.19
C ASN A 93 12.38 -15.51 6.77
N CYS A 94 13.46 -14.82 6.47
CA CYS A 94 13.73 -14.34 5.11
C CYS A 94 15.21 -14.50 4.77
N ALA A 95 15.52 -14.51 3.48
CA ALA A 95 16.89 -14.47 3.02
C ALA A 95 17.60 -13.24 3.63
N PRO A 96 18.82 -13.39 4.17
CA PRO A 96 19.54 -12.29 4.80
C PRO A 96 19.65 -11.09 3.85
N SER A 97 19.15 -9.95 4.27
CA SER A 97 19.19 -8.70 3.51
C SER A 97 19.77 -7.59 4.38
N PHE A 98 20.86 -6.96 3.94
CA PHE A 98 21.44 -5.84 4.69
C PHE A 98 20.67 -4.55 4.40
N LYS A 99 20.23 -3.88 5.47
CA LYS A 99 19.63 -2.55 5.41
C LYS A 99 20.69 -1.50 5.74
N PRO A 100 21.26 -0.80 4.72
CA PRO A 100 22.26 0.21 4.99
C PRO A 100 21.63 1.43 5.67
N LEU A 101 22.46 2.14 6.44
CA LEU A 101 22.13 3.43 7.04
C LEU A 101 22.68 4.54 6.14
N LEU A 102 21.98 5.67 6.06
CA LEU A 102 22.40 6.83 5.24
C LEU A 102 23.81 7.30 5.58
N THR A 103 24.18 7.32 6.84
CA THR A 103 25.54 7.69 7.31
C THR A 103 26.64 6.75 6.84
N GLN A 104 26.30 5.57 6.32
CA GLN A 104 27.26 4.61 5.73
C GLN A 104 27.51 4.87 4.22
N GLY A 105 26.97 5.99 3.69
CA GLY A 105 27.20 6.43 2.31
C GLY A 105 26.28 5.82 1.25
N SER A 106 25.38 4.91 1.62
CA SER A 106 24.43 4.27 0.70
C SER A 106 23.07 4.01 1.33
N GLY A 107 22.51 5.01 2.01
CA GLY A 107 21.15 4.93 2.54
C GLY A 107 20.14 4.66 1.44
N ARG A 108 19.17 3.78 1.72
CA ARG A 108 18.03 3.52 0.82
C ARG A 108 16.78 3.21 1.63
N THR A 109 15.67 3.63 1.11
CA THR A 109 14.36 3.15 1.59
C THR A 109 14.19 1.68 1.18
N GLN A 110 13.76 0.84 2.12
CA GLN A 110 13.52 -0.58 1.87
C GLN A 110 12.09 -0.96 2.25
N VAL A 111 11.39 -1.63 1.34
CA VAL A 111 10.08 -2.20 1.61
C VAL A 111 10.26 -3.65 2.05
N VAL A 112 9.75 -3.97 3.23
CA VAL A 112 9.64 -5.34 3.72
C VAL A 112 8.21 -5.80 3.54
N ARG A 113 8.03 -6.94 2.89
CA ARG A 113 6.72 -7.52 2.61
C ARG A 113 6.65 -8.93 3.17
N MET A 114 5.55 -9.22 3.86
CA MET A 114 5.22 -10.56 4.35
C MET A 114 3.86 -10.97 3.80
N ASN A 115 3.83 -12.13 3.15
CA ASN A 115 2.60 -12.76 2.69
C ASN A 115 2.17 -13.80 3.72
N MET A 116 0.95 -13.67 4.23
CA MET A 116 0.39 -14.55 5.24
C MET A 116 -0.85 -15.25 4.69
N ILE A 117 -0.89 -16.58 4.79
CA ILE A 117 -2.08 -17.36 4.43
C ILE A 117 -3.04 -17.33 5.62
N VAL A 118 -4.30 -16.98 5.36
CA VAL A 118 -5.36 -16.93 6.35
C VAL A 118 -6.52 -17.82 5.94
N SER A 119 -7.22 -18.39 6.92
CA SER A 119 -8.41 -19.21 6.68
C SER A 119 -9.57 -18.38 6.15
N ASN A 120 -9.69 -17.13 6.62
CA ASN A 120 -10.70 -16.17 6.22
C ASN A 120 -10.14 -14.75 6.29
N SER A 121 -10.14 -14.04 5.17
CA SER A 121 -9.68 -12.65 5.08
C SER A 121 -10.75 -11.62 5.42
N SER A 122 -12.02 -12.02 5.50
CA SER A 122 -13.16 -11.10 5.70
C SER A 122 -13.13 -10.42 7.07
N ASN A 123 -12.52 -11.05 8.07
CA ASN A 123 -12.43 -10.53 9.42
C ASN A 123 -11.08 -9.86 9.72
N VAL A 124 -10.25 -9.60 8.73
CA VAL A 124 -9.00 -8.85 8.91
C VAL A 124 -9.23 -7.39 8.57
N GLU A 125 -8.94 -6.50 9.51
CA GLU A 125 -9.02 -5.06 9.27
C GLU A 125 -7.89 -4.63 8.33
N LEU A 126 -8.25 -4.24 7.11
CA LEU A 126 -7.29 -3.78 6.10
C LEU A 126 -6.85 -2.35 6.40
N LYS A 127 -5.59 -2.05 6.17
CA LYS A 127 -5.00 -0.74 6.40
C LYS A 127 -4.18 -0.29 5.19
N ILE A 128 -4.35 0.97 4.81
CA ILE A 128 -3.46 1.67 3.89
C ILE A 128 -3.07 2.98 4.55
N ASP A 129 -1.78 3.19 4.77
CA ASP A 129 -1.26 4.48 5.22
C ASP A 129 -0.93 5.33 4.00
N PRO A 130 -1.71 6.37 3.68
CA PRO A 130 -1.49 7.18 2.49
C PRO A 130 -0.23 8.04 2.58
N SER A 131 0.35 8.24 3.77
CA SER A 131 1.51 9.10 3.97
C SER A 131 2.83 8.47 3.49
N VAL A 132 2.88 7.15 3.30
CA VAL A 132 4.09 6.40 2.91
C VAL A 132 3.77 5.37 1.83
N VAL A 133 3.00 5.75 0.82
CA VAL A 133 2.78 4.92 -0.37
C VAL A 133 3.84 5.27 -1.40
N LEU A 134 4.68 4.30 -1.76
CA LEU A 134 5.54 4.43 -2.95
C LEU A 134 4.62 4.42 -4.18
N ALA A 135 4.32 5.62 -4.69
CA ALA A 135 3.50 5.77 -5.88
C ALA A 135 4.23 5.17 -7.09
N THR A 136 3.56 4.30 -7.84
CA THR A 136 4.08 3.85 -9.13
C THR A 136 4.03 5.00 -10.14
N ARG A 137 4.93 5.00 -11.14
CA ARG A 137 4.89 6.00 -12.23
C ARG A 137 3.49 6.06 -12.86
N ALA A 138 2.88 4.91 -13.16
CA ALA A 138 1.56 4.84 -13.76
C ALA A 138 0.46 5.51 -12.91
N TYR A 139 0.55 5.38 -11.58
CA TYR A 139 -0.39 6.06 -10.67
C TYR A 139 -0.17 7.58 -10.68
N VAL A 140 1.09 8.03 -10.64
CA VAL A 140 1.42 9.46 -10.68
C VAL A 140 0.99 10.06 -12.00
N ASP A 141 1.32 9.44 -13.13
CA ASP A 141 0.95 9.91 -14.48
C ASP A 141 -0.58 9.98 -14.63
N GLY A 142 -1.31 8.98 -14.13
CA GLY A 142 -2.78 8.97 -14.13
C GLY A 142 -3.38 10.09 -13.29
N LYS A 143 -2.84 10.35 -12.09
CA LYS A 143 -3.31 11.44 -11.23
C LYS A 143 -2.99 12.81 -11.80
N VAL A 144 -1.81 12.99 -12.36
CA VAL A 144 -1.44 14.25 -13.03
C VAL A 144 -2.38 14.53 -14.20
N LEU A 145 -2.67 13.53 -15.03
CA LEU A 145 -3.60 13.68 -16.15
C LEU A 145 -5.03 14.01 -15.67
N GLU A 146 -5.51 13.35 -14.61
CA GLU A 146 -6.82 13.64 -14.00
C GLU A 146 -6.90 15.10 -13.51
N GLU A 147 -5.87 15.59 -12.81
CA GLU A 147 -5.85 16.96 -12.33
C GLU A 147 -5.69 17.99 -13.46
N LEU A 148 -4.91 17.70 -14.49
CA LEU A 148 -4.79 18.55 -15.67
C LEU A 148 -6.13 18.67 -16.41
N ASN A 149 -6.89 17.57 -16.54
CA ASN A 149 -8.22 17.58 -17.15
C ASN A 149 -9.22 18.43 -16.35
N LYS A 150 -9.08 18.53 -15.02
CA LYS A 150 -9.90 19.41 -14.18
C LYS A 150 -9.55 20.90 -14.37
N LEU A 151 -8.33 21.22 -14.80
CA LEU A 151 -7.90 22.60 -15.09
C LEU A 151 -8.35 23.07 -16.47
N ASP A 152 -8.84 22.19 -17.34
CA ASP A 152 -9.44 22.56 -18.61
C ASP A 152 -10.80 23.22 -18.35
N SER A 153 -10.76 24.55 -18.20
CA SER A 153 -11.95 25.37 -17.94
C SER A 153 -12.79 25.64 -19.19
N LYS A 154 -12.37 25.14 -20.35
CA LYS A 154 -13.12 25.28 -21.58
C LYS A 154 -14.22 24.24 -21.63
N GLN A 155 -15.46 24.69 -21.67
CA GLN A 155 -16.58 23.81 -21.96
C GLN A 155 -16.40 23.19 -23.35
N SER A 156 -16.67 21.90 -23.45
CA SER A 156 -16.72 21.24 -24.75
C SER A 156 -17.70 21.98 -25.66
N VAL A 157 -17.23 22.43 -26.81
CA VAL A 157 -18.10 23.03 -27.79
C VAL A 157 -19.03 21.98 -28.41
N LEU A 158 -20.30 22.32 -28.55
CA LEU A 158 -21.28 21.42 -29.15
C LEU A 158 -20.96 21.17 -30.62
N VAL A 159 -20.51 22.22 -31.29
CA VAL A 159 -20.11 22.21 -32.70
C VAL A 159 -19.00 23.24 -32.94
N ALA A 160 -18.17 22.99 -33.95
CA ALA A 160 -17.16 23.92 -34.43
C ALA A 160 -17.34 24.12 -35.94
N THR A 161 -17.09 25.34 -36.43
CA THR A 161 -17.18 25.61 -37.87
C THR A 161 -15.88 25.24 -38.56
N THR A 162 -15.98 24.68 -39.75
CA THR A 162 -14.83 24.41 -40.64
C THR A 162 -14.69 25.47 -41.72
N ALA A 163 -15.63 26.44 -41.80
CA ALA A 163 -15.63 27.55 -42.71
C ALA A 163 -16.11 28.83 -42.03
N ASN A 164 -15.88 29.97 -42.70
CA ASN A 164 -16.35 31.26 -42.17
C ASN A 164 -17.86 31.30 -42.11
N ILE A 165 -18.42 31.73 -40.97
CA ILE A 165 -19.83 31.93 -40.72
C ILE A 165 -20.14 33.40 -40.45
N ALA A 166 -21.41 33.79 -40.68
CA ALA A 166 -21.89 35.11 -40.29
C ALA A 166 -21.91 35.20 -38.75
N LEU A 167 -21.46 36.35 -38.18
CA LEU A 167 -21.41 36.59 -36.74
C LEU A 167 -22.71 37.19 -36.17
N ALA A 168 -23.84 37.05 -36.89
CA ALA A 168 -25.12 37.62 -36.47
C ALA A 168 -26.26 36.63 -36.80
N GLY A 169 -27.28 36.60 -35.94
CA GLY A 169 -28.47 35.79 -36.09
C GLY A 169 -28.32 34.35 -35.61
N LEU A 170 -29.39 33.58 -35.66
CA LEU A 170 -29.38 32.16 -35.35
C LEU A 170 -28.68 31.38 -36.47
N GLN A 171 -27.72 30.55 -36.08
CA GLN A 171 -26.89 29.78 -36.99
C GLN A 171 -27.24 28.30 -36.90
N THR A 172 -27.12 27.59 -38.00
CA THR A 172 -27.11 26.13 -38.03
C THR A 172 -25.73 25.69 -38.51
N ILE A 173 -25.01 24.91 -37.69
CA ILE A 173 -23.70 24.37 -38.00
C ILE A 173 -23.80 22.86 -38.05
N ASP A 174 -23.44 22.28 -39.19
CA ASP A 174 -23.52 20.82 -39.43
C ASP A 174 -24.89 20.22 -39.08
N GLY A 175 -25.98 20.98 -39.37
CA GLY A 175 -27.36 20.56 -39.09
C GLY A 175 -27.80 20.76 -37.62
N VAL A 176 -26.97 21.29 -36.77
CA VAL A 176 -27.30 21.60 -35.37
C VAL A 176 -27.58 23.10 -35.22
N ALA A 177 -28.79 23.42 -34.72
CA ALA A 177 -29.14 24.81 -34.42
C ALA A 177 -28.39 25.29 -33.18
N VAL A 178 -27.63 26.39 -33.31
CA VAL A 178 -26.91 27.01 -32.17
C VAL A 178 -27.86 28.01 -31.51
N PRO A 179 -28.16 27.87 -30.20
CA PRO A 179 -29.06 28.78 -29.51
C PRO A 179 -28.46 30.18 -29.42
N ALA A 180 -29.33 31.19 -29.37
CA ALA A 180 -28.90 32.58 -29.20
C ALA A 180 -28.21 32.77 -27.83
N GLY A 181 -26.98 33.28 -27.84
CA GLY A 181 -26.20 33.52 -26.62
C GLY A 181 -25.30 32.39 -26.20
N ALA A 182 -25.05 31.38 -27.05
CA ALA A 182 -24.04 30.37 -26.84
C ALA A 182 -22.64 30.84 -27.28
#